data_356915bb8256b3b5c96bcc9a3c4e122c
#
_entry.id   356915bb8256b3b5c96bcc9a3c4e122c
#
_cell.length_a   1.000
_cell.length_b   1.000
_cell.length_c   1.000
_cell.angle_alpha   90.00
_cell.angle_beta   90.00
_cell.angle_gamma   90.00
#
_symmetry.space_group_name_H-M   'P 1'
#
loop_
_entity.id
_entity.type
_entity.pdbx_description
1 polymer ?
#
loop_
_entity_poly.entity_id
_entity_poly.type
_entity_poly.pdbx_seq_one_letter_code
_entity_poly.pdbx_strand_id
1 'polypeptide(L)'
;MIRKTLKRTSKSEKLKTFIEKYKIPRDYLSTNRRMVSRAVLIGLFIAFIPMPMQMLAVVAVMPFIKFNVPIGIAMCWLSNPFTMPPMYYMEYLTGSFFLGTKPEPVEMTLDWFSNNLGDIFIPLYTGTAFFSVFGSIAAYFIVNYFWRLSVCRDKKLHRHDRKK
;
A
#
# COMPACT_ATOMS: atom_id res chain seq x y z
N MET A 1 8.81 0.88 -19.89
CA MET A 1 9.69 1.44 -18.84
C MET A 1 9.47 0.79 -17.47
N ILE A 2 8.27 0.82 -16.90
CA ILE A 2 7.94 0.27 -15.56
C ILE A 2 8.44 -1.18 -15.37
N ARG A 3 8.22 -2.06 -16.35
CA ARG A 3 8.64 -3.48 -16.30
C ARG A 3 10.17 -3.66 -16.24
N LYS A 4 10.95 -2.78 -16.89
CA LYS A 4 12.43 -2.83 -16.85
C LYS A 4 12.94 -2.33 -15.50
N THR A 5 12.34 -1.29 -14.95
CA THR A 5 12.70 -0.71 -13.64
C THR A 5 12.42 -1.70 -12.51
N LEU A 6 11.23 -2.33 -12.50
CA LEU A 6 10.86 -3.35 -11.51
C LEU A 6 11.76 -4.60 -11.58
N LYS A 7 12.17 -5.04 -12.79
CA LYS A 7 13.15 -6.12 -12.94
C LYS A 7 14.53 -5.75 -12.40
N ARG A 8 14.92 -4.48 -12.46
CA ARG A 8 16.23 -4.01 -11.96
C ARG A 8 16.22 -3.94 -10.42
N THR A 9 15.13 -3.52 -9.81
CA THR A 9 14.95 -3.51 -8.35
C THR A 9 14.93 -4.93 -7.76
N SER A 10 14.34 -5.91 -8.46
CA SER A 10 14.36 -7.32 -8.09
C SER A 10 15.77 -7.96 -8.12
N LYS A 11 16.77 -7.28 -8.68
CA LYS A 11 18.15 -7.75 -8.80
C LYS A 11 19.09 -7.21 -7.71
N SER A 12 18.57 -6.40 -6.78
CA SER A 12 19.35 -5.82 -5.68
C SER A 12 19.82 -6.92 -4.71
N GLU A 13 21.11 -6.94 -4.39
CA GLU A 13 21.71 -7.91 -3.46
C GLU A 13 21.05 -7.89 -2.08
N LYS A 14 20.68 -6.72 -1.60
CA LYS A 14 19.95 -6.55 -0.33
C LYS A 14 18.59 -7.28 -0.32
N LEU A 15 17.91 -7.30 -1.47
CA LEU A 15 16.67 -8.07 -1.63
C LEU A 15 16.94 -9.58 -1.64
N LYS A 16 18.03 -10.04 -2.23
CA LYS A 16 18.40 -11.47 -2.22
C LYS A 16 18.65 -11.95 -0.78
N THR A 17 19.46 -11.20 -0.03
CA THR A 17 19.75 -11.52 1.37
C THR A 17 18.48 -11.55 2.24
N PHE A 18 17.55 -10.61 2.00
CA PHE A 18 16.26 -10.58 2.69
C PHE A 18 15.39 -11.80 2.33
N ILE A 19 15.35 -12.18 1.07
CA ILE A 19 14.62 -13.35 0.55
C ILE A 19 15.16 -14.64 1.13
N GLU A 20 16.49 -14.80 1.16
CA GLU A 20 17.16 -15.97 1.73
C GLU A 20 16.94 -16.07 3.25
N LYS A 21 17.02 -14.94 3.94
CA LYS A 21 16.81 -14.87 5.40
C LYS A 21 15.39 -15.29 5.80
N TYR A 22 14.38 -14.90 5.03
CA TYR A 22 12.97 -15.20 5.33
C TYR A 22 12.40 -16.36 4.51
N LYS A 23 13.24 -17.10 3.75
CA LYS A 23 12.83 -18.25 2.90
C LYS A 23 11.61 -17.93 2.01
N ILE A 24 11.52 -16.71 1.48
CA ILE A 24 10.39 -16.28 0.66
C ILE A 24 10.44 -17.00 -0.69
N PRO A 25 9.43 -17.80 -1.08
CA PRO A 25 9.41 -18.48 -2.36
C PRO A 25 9.47 -17.47 -3.52
N ARG A 26 10.19 -17.82 -4.59
CA ARG A 26 10.38 -16.94 -5.77
C ARG A 26 9.07 -16.49 -6.42
N ASP A 27 8.01 -17.24 -6.22
CA ASP A 27 6.66 -16.90 -6.70
C ASP A 27 6.17 -15.54 -6.15
N TYR A 28 6.51 -15.21 -4.90
CA TYR A 28 6.12 -13.95 -4.23
C TYR A 28 6.94 -12.73 -4.67
N LEU A 29 7.95 -12.94 -5.52
CA LEU A 29 8.78 -11.88 -6.11
C LEU A 29 8.37 -11.56 -7.54
N SER A 30 7.38 -12.27 -8.05
CA SER A 30 6.92 -12.12 -9.43
C SER A 30 6.34 -10.72 -9.67
N THR A 31 6.89 -10.02 -10.66
CA THR A 31 6.46 -8.68 -11.07
C THR A 31 5.37 -8.72 -12.15
N ASN A 32 4.44 -9.65 -12.04
CA ASN A 32 3.29 -9.74 -12.92
C ASN A 32 2.21 -8.71 -12.48
N ARG A 33 1.43 -8.23 -13.44
CA ARG A 33 0.36 -7.26 -13.18
C ARG A 33 -0.51 -7.64 -11.98
N ARG A 34 -0.98 -8.91 -11.94
CA ARG A 34 -1.84 -9.41 -10.86
C ARG A 34 -1.16 -9.40 -9.50
N MET A 35 0.11 -9.80 -9.46
CA MET A 35 0.89 -9.84 -8.21
C MET A 35 1.18 -8.44 -7.67
N VAL A 36 1.52 -7.50 -8.56
CA VAL A 36 1.78 -6.10 -8.17
C VAL A 36 0.49 -5.41 -7.71
N SER A 37 -0.62 -5.57 -8.45
CA SER A 37 -1.89 -4.93 -8.06
C SER A 37 -2.43 -5.47 -6.73
N ARG A 38 -2.29 -6.78 -6.47
CA ARG A 38 -2.66 -7.39 -5.18
C ARG A 38 -1.75 -6.89 -4.05
N ALA A 39 -0.45 -6.75 -4.32
CA ALA A 39 0.51 -6.21 -3.36
C ALA A 39 0.17 -4.78 -2.94
N VAL A 40 -0.20 -3.93 -3.90
CA VAL A 40 -0.63 -2.55 -3.63
C VAL A 40 -1.94 -2.56 -2.82
N LEU A 41 -2.92 -3.39 -3.20
CA LEU A 41 -4.17 -3.50 -2.47
C LEU A 41 -3.95 -3.91 -1.01
N ILE A 42 -3.22 -5.01 -0.77
CA ILE A 42 -2.97 -5.56 0.56
C ILE A 42 -2.10 -4.60 1.38
N GLY A 43 -1.03 -4.09 0.77
CA GLY A 43 -0.10 -3.20 1.45
C GLY A 43 -0.75 -1.87 1.87
N LEU A 44 -1.57 -1.25 1.01
CA LEU A 44 -2.30 -0.04 1.35
C LEU A 44 -3.42 -0.29 2.34
N PHE A 45 -4.15 -1.41 2.21
CA PHE A 45 -5.17 -1.78 3.17
C PHE A 45 -4.61 -1.82 4.59
N ILE A 46 -3.45 -2.45 4.76
CA ILE A 46 -2.77 -2.55 6.05
C ILE A 46 -2.13 -1.22 6.45
N ALA A 47 -1.62 -0.44 5.50
CA ALA A 47 -0.97 0.84 5.76
C ALA A 47 -1.92 1.90 6.35
N PHE A 48 -3.20 1.88 5.98
CA PHE A 48 -4.21 2.78 6.56
C PHE A 48 -4.54 2.43 8.02
N ILE A 49 -4.42 1.16 8.42
CA ILE A 49 -4.76 0.74 9.77
C ILE A 49 -3.67 1.19 10.75
N PRO A 50 -3.98 2.02 11.77
CA PRO A 50 -3.02 2.46 12.77
C PRO A 50 -2.65 1.31 13.71
N MET A 51 -1.72 0.47 13.27
CA MET A 51 -1.23 -0.66 14.06
C MET A 51 0.30 -0.70 14.06
N PRO A 52 0.92 -1.11 15.16
CA PRO A 52 2.34 -1.43 15.18
C PRO A 52 2.61 -2.68 14.31
N MET A 53 3.83 -2.80 13.80
CA MET A 53 4.27 -3.99 13.05
C MET A 53 3.49 -4.28 11.75
N GLN A 54 3.02 -3.26 11.04
CA GLN A 54 2.30 -3.37 9.76
C GLN A 54 3.01 -4.29 8.75
N MET A 55 4.35 -4.27 8.73
CA MET A 55 5.14 -5.13 7.83
C MET A 55 4.96 -6.62 8.15
N LEU A 56 4.81 -6.99 9.42
CA LEU A 56 4.51 -8.37 9.81
C LEU A 56 3.11 -8.78 9.40
N ALA A 57 2.14 -7.87 9.50
CA ALA A 57 0.78 -8.10 9.03
C ALA A 57 0.75 -8.41 7.53
N VAL A 58 1.52 -7.68 6.71
CA VAL A 58 1.67 -7.98 5.27
C VAL A 58 2.24 -9.37 5.05
N VAL A 59 3.27 -9.75 5.81
CA VAL A 59 3.89 -11.10 5.70
C VAL A 59 2.90 -12.18 6.14
N ALA A 60 2.08 -11.94 7.17
CA ALA A 60 1.08 -12.88 7.65
C ALA A 60 -0.02 -13.20 6.62
N VAL A 61 -0.25 -12.32 5.65
CA VAL A 61 -1.19 -12.56 4.54
C VAL A 61 -0.62 -13.51 3.46
N MET A 62 0.71 -13.74 3.44
CA MET A 62 1.36 -14.57 2.40
C MET A 62 0.73 -15.96 2.22
N PRO A 63 0.42 -16.74 3.28
CA PRO A 63 -0.12 -18.10 3.09
C PRO A 63 -1.51 -18.10 2.44
N PHE A 64 -2.26 -17.03 2.55
CA PHE A 64 -3.64 -16.93 2.05
C PHE A 64 -3.72 -16.40 0.62
N ILE A 65 -2.88 -15.43 0.27
CA ILE A 65 -2.94 -14.73 -1.01
C ILE A 65 -1.54 -14.60 -1.61
N LYS A 66 -1.38 -14.99 -2.88
CA LYS A 66 -0.14 -14.78 -3.62
C LYS A 66 -0.08 -13.35 -4.15
N PHE A 67 0.90 -12.57 -3.70
CA PHE A 67 1.16 -11.19 -4.12
C PHE A 67 2.67 -10.90 -4.08
N ASN A 68 3.10 -9.76 -4.60
CA ASN A 68 4.50 -9.35 -4.55
C ASN A 68 4.82 -8.75 -3.17
N VAL A 69 5.44 -9.54 -2.29
CA VAL A 69 5.69 -9.17 -0.89
C VAL A 69 6.56 -7.93 -0.74
N PRO A 70 7.69 -7.76 -1.45
CA PRO A 70 8.48 -6.53 -1.39
C PRO A 70 7.67 -5.26 -1.70
N ILE A 71 6.75 -5.32 -2.67
CA ILE A 71 5.88 -4.19 -3.00
C ILE A 71 4.86 -3.96 -1.89
N GLY A 72 4.26 -5.03 -1.34
CA GLY A 72 3.34 -4.93 -0.21
C GLY A 72 3.98 -4.26 1.01
N ILE A 73 5.18 -4.67 1.38
CA ILE A 73 5.96 -4.06 2.47
C ILE A 73 6.30 -2.59 2.14
N ALA A 74 6.67 -2.30 0.90
CA ALA A 74 6.96 -0.92 0.49
C ALA A 74 5.75 0.01 0.61
N MET A 75 4.53 -0.51 0.45
CA MET A 75 3.30 0.29 0.66
C MET A 75 3.09 0.67 2.13
N CYS A 76 3.57 -0.11 3.09
CA CYS A 76 3.53 0.25 4.51
C CYS A 76 4.36 1.50 4.84
N TRP A 77 5.31 1.88 3.97
CA TRP A 77 6.06 3.13 4.12
C TRP A 77 5.20 4.39 3.85
N LEU A 78 3.98 4.21 3.36
CA LEU A 78 3.02 5.31 3.29
C LEU A 78 2.70 5.85 4.68
N SER A 79 2.61 4.98 5.69
CA SER A 79 2.42 5.34 7.10
C SER A 79 3.79 5.59 7.76
N ASN A 80 4.43 6.72 7.46
CA ASN A 80 5.65 7.15 8.13
C ASN A 80 5.34 8.32 9.08
N PRO A 81 6.23 8.68 10.01
CA PRO A 81 5.99 9.74 11.00
C PRO A 81 5.56 11.10 10.40
N PHE A 82 5.93 11.39 9.15
CA PHE A 82 5.52 12.63 8.47
C PHE A 82 4.12 12.55 7.86
N THR A 83 3.71 11.40 7.39
CA THR A 83 2.43 11.20 6.71
C THR A 83 1.33 10.70 7.64
N MET A 84 1.69 10.10 8.79
CA MET A 84 0.73 9.64 9.80
C MET A 84 -0.20 10.74 10.31
N PRO A 85 0.29 11.91 10.77
CA PRO A 85 -0.58 12.92 11.33
C PRO A 85 -1.66 13.41 10.35
N PRO A 86 -1.34 13.84 9.11
CA PRO A 86 -2.37 14.26 8.16
C PRO A 86 -3.29 13.12 7.72
N MET A 87 -2.78 11.89 7.64
CA MET A 87 -3.57 10.72 7.27
C MET A 87 -4.59 10.38 8.36
N TYR A 88 -4.17 10.29 9.61
CA TYR A 88 -5.05 10.02 10.75
C TYR A 88 -6.06 11.14 10.97
N TYR A 89 -5.68 12.39 10.71
CA TYR A 89 -6.61 13.50 10.75
C TYR A 89 -7.73 13.36 9.72
N MET A 90 -7.40 13.00 8.47
CA MET A 90 -8.41 12.75 7.43
C MET A 90 -9.30 11.56 7.79
N GLU A 91 -8.74 10.49 8.33
CA GLU A 91 -9.49 9.32 8.81
C GLU A 91 -10.44 9.70 9.95
N TYR A 92 -9.94 10.45 10.93
CA TYR A 92 -10.73 10.93 12.07
C TYR A 92 -11.89 11.83 11.62
N LEU A 93 -11.64 12.80 10.74
CA LEU A 93 -12.70 13.68 10.21
C LEU A 93 -13.77 12.88 9.45
N THR A 94 -13.34 11.94 8.63
CA THR A 94 -14.25 11.10 7.85
C THR A 94 -15.10 10.21 8.76
N GLY A 95 -14.48 9.60 9.77
CA GLY A 95 -15.20 8.79 10.75
C GLY A 95 -16.16 9.61 11.60
N SER A 96 -15.75 10.79 12.05
CA SER A 96 -16.61 11.73 12.79
C SER A 96 -17.83 12.15 11.96
N PHE A 97 -17.62 12.40 10.66
CA PHE A 97 -18.70 12.70 9.71
C PHE A 97 -19.73 11.55 9.62
N PHE A 98 -19.27 10.30 9.50
CA PHE A 98 -20.17 9.13 9.44
C PHE A 98 -20.90 8.88 10.77
N LEU A 99 -20.26 9.18 11.89
CA LEU A 99 -20.86 9.01 13.21
C LEU A 99 -21.72 10.19 13.64
N GLY A 100 -21.71 11.30 12.89
CA GLY A 100 -22.43 12.52 13.26
C GLY A 100 -21.86 13.21 14.52
N THR A 101 -20.63 12.91 14.90
CA THR A 101 -19.94 13.53 16.04
C THR A 101 -19.23 14.80 15.58
N LYS A 102 -19.21 15.83 16.45
CA LYS A 102 -18.43 17.04 16.16
C LYS A 102 -16.96 16.72 16.36
N PRO A 103 -16.11 16.95 15.33
CA PRO A 103 -14.68 16.75 15.49
C PRO A 103 -14.13 17.79 16.49
N GLU A 104 -13.37 17.31 17.46
CA GLU A 104 -12.64 18.18 18.37
C GLU A 104 -11.43 18.81 17.65
N PRO A 105 -10.92 19.96 18.12
CA PRO A 105 -9.72 20.56 17.57
C PRO A 105 -8.53 19.61 17.75
N VAL A 106 -7.97 19.16 16.65
CA VAL A 106 -6.89 18.18 16.61
C VAL A 106 -5.58 18.89 16.30
N GLU A 107 -4.59 18.69 17.14
CA GLU A 107 -3.21 19.02 16.79
C GLU A 107 -2.63 17.88 15.91
N MET A 108 -2.09 18.23 14.74
CA MET A 108 -1.53 17.24 13.80
C MET A 108 -0.15 16.76 14.26
N THR A 109 -0.06 16.27 15.49
CA THR A 109 1.16 15.71 16.07
C THR A 109 0.94 14.26 16.49
N LEU A 110 1.97 13.43 16.38
CA LEU A 110 1.88 12.02 16.80
C LEU A 110 1.63 11.91 18.32
N ASP A 111 2.20 12.83 19.10
CA ASP A 111 2.03 12.88 20.55
C ASP A 111 0.57 13.15 20.93
N TRP A 112 -0.09 14.07 20.22
CA TRP A 112 -1.50 14.35 20.45
C TRP A 112 -2.36 13.09 20.16
N PHE A 113 -2.14 12.45 19.02
CA PHE A 113 -2.87 11.22 18.65
C PHE A 113 -2.64 10.10 19.66
N SER A 114 -1.41 9.89 20.14
CA SER A 114 -1.12 8.83 21.11
C SER A 114 -1.76 9.06 22.48
N ASN A 115 -1.88 10.32 22.91
CA ASN A 115 -2.46 10.70 24.21
C ASN A 115 -3.99 10.69 24.20
N ASN A 116 -4.62 10.94 23.04
CA ASN A 116 -6.08 11.03 22.91
C ASN A 116 -6.69 9.82 22.19
N LEU A 117 -5.92 8.72 22.01
CA LEU A 117 -6.41 7.52 21.31
C LEU A 117 -7.71 6.96 21.89
N GLY A 118 -7.92 7.04 23.21
CA GLY A 118 -9.12 6.53 23.86
C GLY A 118 -10.40 7.22 23.37
N ASP A 119 -10.35 8.53 23.24
CA ASP A 119 -11.52 9.36 22.90
C ASP A 119 -11.80 9.38 21.40
N ILE A 120 -10.75 9.35 20.59
CA ILE A 120 -10.87 9.39 19.12
C ILE A 120 -10.91 8.01 18.47
N PHE A 121 -10.78 6.92 19.25
CA PHE A 121 -10.63 5.56 18.73
C PHE A 121 -11.77 5.17 17.78
N ILE A 122 -13.02 5.35 18.20
CA ILE A 122 -14.19 4.96 17.40
C ILE A 122 -14.28 5.77 16.09
N PRO A 123 -14.21 7.11 16.09
CA PRO A 123 -14.19 7.89 14.86
C PRO A 123 -12.99 7.55 13.98
N LEU A 124 -11.78 7.45 14.55
CA LEU A 124 -10.57 7.15 13.81
C LEU A 124 -10.68 5.81 13.07
N TYR A 125 -11.04 4.73 13.78
CA TYR A 125 -11.15 3.40 13.15
C TYR A 125 -12.32 3.27 12.18
N THR A 126 -13.39 4.04 12.36
CA THR A 126 -14.49 4.14 11.37
C THR A 126 -13.98 4.75 10.06
N GLY A 127 -13.24 5.84 10.14
CA GLY A 127 -12.62 6.45 8.96
C GLY A 127 -11.52 5.57 8.35
N THR A 128 -10.70 4.94 9.19
CA THR A 128 -9.71 3.94 8.76
C THR A 128 -10.36 2.82 7.94
N ALA A 129 -11.47 2.26 8.40
CA ALA A 129 -12.19 1.22 7.65
C ALA A 129 -12.62 1.72 6.27
N PHE A 130 -13.10 2.95 6.18
CA PHE A 130 -13.46 3.58 4.91
C PHE A 130 -12.24 3.72 3.98
N PHE A 131 -11.14 4.34 4.45
CA PHE A 131 -9.94 4.54 3.64
C PHE A 131 -9.24 3.23 3.30
N SER A 132 -9.18 2.26 4.22
CA SER A 132 -8.60 0.94 3.95
C SER A 132 -9.31 0.23 2.81
N VAL A 133 -10.63 0.22 2.83
CA VAL A 133 -11.42 -0.48 1.79
C VAL A 133 -11.40 0.31 0.48
N PHE A 134 -11.89 1.54 0.51
CA PHE A 134 -12.06 2.32 -0.73
C PHE A 134 -10.74 2.80 -1.30
N GLY A 135 -9.79 3.23 -0.48
CA GLY A 135 -8.47 3.67 -0.91
C GLY A 135 -7.66 2.54 -1.52
N SER A 136 -7.64 1.37 -0.90
CA SER A 136 -6.91 0.21 -1.44
C SER A 136 -7.51 -0.33 -2.74
N ILE A 137 -8.86 -0.36 -2.84
CA ILE A 137 -9.55 -0.75 -4.07
C ILE A 137 -9.30 0.25 -5.20
N ALA A 138 -9.39 1.56 -4.91
CA ALA A 138 -9.09 2.59 -5.89
C ALA A 138 -7.65 2.47 -6.40
N ALA A 139 -6.68 2.31 -5.50
CA ALA A 139 -5.28 2.11 -5.87
C ALA A 139 -5.07 0.83 -6.71
N TYR A 140 -5.76 -0.25 -6.39
CA TYR A 140 -5.74 -1.48 -7.20
C TYR A 140 -6.18 -1.21 -8.65
N PHE A 141 -7.27 -0.49 -8.85
CA PHE A 141 -7.76 -0.15 -10.20
C PHE A 141 -6.82 0.82 -10.91
N ILE A 142 -6.29 1.83 -10.21
CA ILE A 142 -5.32 2.80 -10.73
C ILE A 142 -4.07 2.07 -11.24
N VAL A 143 -3.48 1.18 -10.43
CA VAL A 143 -2.30 0.40 -10.83
C VAL A 143 -2.60 -0.49 -12.04
N ASN A 144 -3.76 -1.16 -12.07
CA ASN A 144 -4.16 -1.96 -13.21
C ASN A 144 -4.34 -1.13 -14.49
N TYR A 145 -4.90 0.07 -14.38
CA TYR A 145 -5.09 0.99 -15.49
C TYR A 145 -3.76 1.46 -16.05
N PHE A 146 -2.86 1.98 -15.20
CA PHE A 146 -1.52 2.41 -15.64
C PHE A 146 -0.70 1.27 -16.22
N TRP A 147 -0.82 0.07 -15.66
CA TRP A 147 -0.14 -1.10 -16.21
C TRP A 147 -0.60 -1.44 -17.62
N ARG A 148 -1.91 -1.39 -17.86
CA ARG A 148 -2.48 -1.60 -19.21
C ARG A 148 -1.99 -0.57 -20.20
N LEU A 149 -2.00 0.71 -19.81
CA LEU A 149 -1.48 1.82 -20.65
C LEU A 149 -0.01 1.61 -21.03
N SER A 150 0.82 1.24 -20.05
CA SER A 150 2.25 0.98 -20.26
C SER A 150 2.50 -0.16 -21.24
N VAL A 151 1.77 -1.27 -21.12
CA VAL A 151 1.88 -2.42 -22.04
C VAL A 151 1.38 -2.07 -23.45
N CYS A 152 0.30 -1.32 -23.57
CA CYS A 152 -0.20 -0.89 -24.87
C CYS A 152 0.78 0.04 -25.57
N ARG A 153 1.46 0.93 -24.82
CA ARG A 153 2.47 1.85 -25.36
C ARG A 153 3.70 1.10 -25.87
N ASP A 154 4.20 0.12 -25.08
CA ASP A 154 5.34 -0.70 -25.48
C ASP A 154 5.04 -1.50 -26.77
N LYS A 155 3.83 -2.07 -26.90
CA LYS A 155 3.42 -2.79 -28.12
C LYS A 155 3.37 -1.87 -29.35
N LYS A 156 2.91 -0.62 -29.22
CA LYS A 156 2.88 0.33 -30.33
C LYS A 156 4.29 0.68 -30.81
N LEU A 157 5.23 0.90 -29.88
CA LEU A 157 6.62 1.21 -30.21
C LEU A 157 7.29 0.07 -30.97
N HIS A 158 7.17 -1.18 -30.47
CA HIS A 158 7.77 -2.35 -31.15
C HIS A 158 7.12 -2.69 -32.51
N ARG A 159 5.86 -2.26 -32.74
CA ARG A 159 5.22 -2.45 -34.06
C ARG A 159 5.76 -1.44 -35.09
N HIS A 160 6.18 -0.27 -34.65
CA HIS A 160 6.79 0.75 -35.52
C HIS A 160 8.21 0.35 -35.96
N ASP A 161 9.00 -0.22 -35.02
CA ASP A 161 10.37 -0.69 -35.29
C ASP A 161 10.42 -1.90 -36.26
N ARG A 162 9.35 -2.74 -36.28
CA ARG A 162 9.27 -3.88 -37.22
C ARG A 162 8.85 -3.52 -38.63
N LYS A 163 8.38 -2.29 -38.85
CA LYS A 163 7.95 -1.81 -40.18
C LYS A 163 9.01 -0.96 -40.89
N LYS A 164 10.13 -0.70 -40.24
CA LYS A 164 11.34 -0.15 -40.81
C LYS A 164 12.36 -1.25 -41.11
#